data_04c2e65a3332fce6adcfae74a7ef6a22
#
_entry.id   04c2e65a3332fce6adcfae74a7ef6a22
#
_cell.length_a   1.000
_cell.length_b   1.000
_cell.length_c   1.000
_cell.angle_alpha   90.00
_cell.angle_beta   90.00
_cell.angle_gamma   90.00
#
_symmetry.space_group_name_H-M   'P 1'
#
loop_
_entity.id
_entity.type
_entity.pdbx_description
1 polymer ?
#
loop_
_entity_poly.entity_id
_entity_poly.type
_entity_poly.pdbx_seq_one_letter_code
_entity_poly.pdbx_strand_id
1 'polypeptide(L)'
;ILPYCLENNIGVLLRGPIAQGLLVDKFSSDTRFTDSVRLKWNPDGDQREKFLRELGRVSQLRQFVTAERSMLDLALQFVLANPAVTCPIPGMKSPEQARLNVVAADQDLDKETLRKIDKICPPGV
;
A
#
# COMPACT_ATOMS: atom_id res chain seq x y z
N ILE A 1 0.56 18.73 -1.71
CA ILE A 1 -0.43 18.83 -2.82
C ILE A 1 -1.83 18.39 -2.38
N LEU A 2 -1.96 17.34 -1.55
CA LEU A 2 -3.27 16.81 -1.15
C LEU A 2 -4.17 17.83 -0.44
N PRO A 3 -3.69 18.63 0.55
CA PRO A 3 -4.53 19.67 1.17
C PRO A 3 -5.03 20.69 0.15
N TYR A 4 -4.17 21.12 -0.77
CA TYR A 4 -4.57 22.04 -1.84
C TYR A 4 -5.68 21.48 -2.73
N CYS A 5 -5.58 20.20 -3.12
CA CYS A 5 -6.61 19.54 -3.91
C CYS A 5 -7.95 19.51 -3.16
N LEU A 6 -7.91 19.19 -1.88
CA LEU A 6 -9.12 19.15 -1.04
C LEU A 6 -9.77 20.53 -0.92
N GLU A 7 -8.98 21.57 -0.61
CA GLU A 7 -9.46 22.96 -0.47
C GLU A 7 -10.06 23.52 -1.76
N ASN A 8 -9.54 23.10 -2.92
CA ASN A 8 -9.98 23.59 -4.23
C ASN A 8 -10.91 22.62 -4.97
N ASN A 9 -11.44 21.60 -4.27
CA ASN A 9 -12.36 20.60 -4.82
C ASN A 9 -11.82 19.91 -6.11
N ILE A 10 -10.50 19.58 -6.10
CA ILE A 10 -9.82 18.90 -7.21
C ILE A 10 -9.79 17.40 -6.93
N GLY A 11 -10.33 16.59 -7.85
CA GLY A 11 -10.32 15.13 -7.75
C GLY A 11 -8.90 14.57 -7.84
N VAL A 12 -8.56 13.63 -6.94
CA VAL A 12 -7.25 12.99 -6.87
C VAL A 12 -7.35 11.51 -7.19
N LEU A 13 -6.71 11.10 -8.29
CA LEU A 13 -6.47 9.70 -8.61
C LEU A 13 -5.09 9.28 -8.09
N LEU A 14 -5.07 8.39 -7.10
CA LEU A 14 -3.83 7.96 -6.47
C LEU A 14 -3.34 6.64 -7.09
N ARG A 15 -2.20 6.69 -7.79
CA ARG A 15 -1.57 5.50 -8.37
C ARG A 15 -0.59 4.84 -7.40
N GLY A 16 -0.44 3.51 -7.55
CA GLY A 16 0.53 2.73 -6.78
C GLY A 16 0.16 2.50 -5.31
N PRO A 17 -1.14 2.40 -4.94
CA PRO A 17 -1.56 2.31 -3.53
C PRO A 17 -1.04 1.06 -2.81
N ILE A 18 -0.64 0.03 -3.55
CA ILE A 18 -0.09 -1.23 -3.01
C ILE A 18 1.43 -1.39 -3.23
N ALA A 19 2.14 -0.28 -3.52
CA ALA A 19 3.60 -0.25 -3.68
C ALA A 19 4.15 -1.38 -4.56
N GLN A 20 3.64 -1.51 -5.80
CA GLN A 20 4.04 -2.56 -6.76
C GLN A 20 3.85 -4.00 -6.24
N GLY A 21 2.91 -4.21 -5.33
CA GLY A 21 2.60 -5.49 -4.72
C GLY A 21 3.32 -5.77 -3.40
N LEU A 22 4.15 -4.86 -2.92
CA LEU A 22 4.82 -4.99 -1.62
C LEU A 22 3.81 -5.08 -0.47
N LEU A 23 2.74 -4.28 -0.52
CA LEU A 23 1.68 -4.21 0.48
C LEU A 23 0.57 -5.26 0.29
N VAL A 24 0.84 -6.37 -0.40
CA VAL A 24 -0.04 -7.56 -0.40
C VAL A 24 0.58 -8.74 0.37
N ASP A 25 1.69 -8.50 1.05
CA ASP A 25 2.39 -9.44 1.95
C ASP A 25 2.76 -10.80 1.32
N LYS A 26 3.15 -10.77 0.03
CA LYS A 26 3.53 -11.98 -0.74
C LYS A 26 5.04 -12.14 -0.93
N PHE A 27 5.85 -11.15 -0.53
CA PHE A 27 7.28 -11.14 -0.78
C PHE A 27 8.08 -11.40 0.49
N SER A 28 9.21 -12.07 0.31
CA SER A 28 10.24 -12.30 1.34
C SER A 28 11.60 -11.83 0.83
N SER A 29 12.61 -11.89 1.69
CA SER A 29 14.00 -11.65 1.30
C SER A 29 14.49 -12.57 0.18
N ASP A 30 13.92 -13.76 0.06
CA ASP A 30 14.34 -14.76 -0.93
C ASP A 30 13.55 -14.68 -2.24
N THR A 31 12.54 -13.81 -2.29
CA THR A 31 11.76 -13.61 -3.52
C THR A 31 12.66 -13.15 -4.67
N ARG A 32 12.49 -13.78 -5.83
CA ARG A 32 13.13 -13.42 -7.09
C ARG A 32 12.09 -12.91 -8.08
N PHE A 33 12.41 -11.80 -8.71
CA PHE A 33 11.53 -11.11 -9.66
C PHE A 33 12.04 -11.32 -11.08
N THR A 34 11.12 -11.56 -12.00
CA THR A 34 11.40 -11.73 -13.44
C THR A 34 10.79 -10.59 -14.28
N ASP A 35 9.92 -9.78 -13.71
CA ASP A 35 9.32 -8.64 -14.40
C ASP A 35 10.21 -7.39 -14.32
N SER A 36 10.19 -6.58 -15.36
CA SER A 36 11.03 -5.39 -15.52
C SER A 36 10.87 -4.34 -14.41
N VAL A 37 9.72 -4.29 -13.76
CA VAL A 37 9.42 -3.30 -12.72
C VAL A 37 10.15 -3.61 -11.41
N ARG A 38 10.31 -4.91 -11.09
CA ARG A 38 10.83 -5.38 -9.80
C ARG A 38 12.21 -6.03 -9.87
N LEU A 39 12.80 -6.21 -11.07
CA LEU A 39 14.18 -6.70 -11.21
C LEU A 39 15.18 -5.95 -10.34
N LYS A 40 15.00 -4.64 -10.15
CA LYS A 40 15.80 -3.78 -9.27
C LYS A 40 15.80 -4.19 -7.80
N TRP A 41 14.88 -5.06 -7.37
CA TRP A 41 14.76 -5.58 -6.01
C TRP A 41 15.47 -6.93 -5.80
N ASN A 42 15.96 -7.55 -6.88
CA ASN A 42 16.77 -8.77 -6.80
C ASN A 42 18.10 -8.51 -6.07
N PRO A 43 18.81 -9.55 -5.62
CA PRO A 43 20.09 -9.39 -4.89
C PRO A 43 21.14 -8.56 -5.61
N ASP A 44 21.15 -8.60 -6.93
CA ASP A 44 22.00 -7.84 -7.85
C ASP A 44 21.38 -6.51 -8.31
N GLY A 45 20.17 -6.21 -7.86
CA GLY A 45 19.45 -4.98 -8.23
C GLY A 45 19.86 -3.76 -7.41
N ASP A 46 19.85 -2.60 -8.04
CA ASP A 46 20.26 -1.31 -7.47
C ASP A 46 19.36 -0.79 -6.32
N GLN A 47 18.17 -1.37 -6.14
CA GLN A 47 17.23 -1.03 -5.06
C GLN A 47 17.00 -2.17 -4.06
N ARG A 48 17.93 -3.13 -3.98
CA ARG A 48 17.84 -4.26 -3.05
C ARG A 48 17.74 -3.83 -1.60
N GLU A 49 18.60 -2.95 -1.14
CA GLU A 49 18.58 -2.46 0.24
C GLU A 49 17.29 -1.73 0.60
N LYS A 50 16.79 -0.91 -0.34
CA LYS A 50 15.49 -0.26 -0.16
C LYS A 50 14.37 -1.28 -0.02
N PHE A 51 14.35 -2.31 -0.88
CA PHE A 51 13.36 -3.38 -0.81
C PHE A 51 13.39 -4.10 0.54
N LEU A 52 14.56 -4.43 1.07
CA LEU A 52 14.68 -5.10 2.38
C LEU A 52 14.20 -4.21 3.53
N ARG A 53 14.49 -2.91 3.50
CA ARG A 53 13.94 -1.96 4.48
C ARG A 53 12.41 -1.90 4.42
N GLU A 54 11.85 -1.83 3.23
CA GLU A 54 10.39 -1.79 3.07
C GLU A 54 9.73 -3.12 3.50
N LEU A 55 10.36 -4.28 3.27
CA LEU A 55 9.90 -5.56 3.82
C LEU A 55 9.86 -5.52 5.36
N GLY A 56 10.86 -4.91 5.99
CA GLY A 56 10.87 -4.71 7.44
C GLY A 56 9.67 -3.88 7.92
N ARG A 57 9.32 -2.82 7.20
CA ARG A 57 8.11 -2.02 7.48
C ARG A 57 6.82 -2.82 7.29
N VAL A 58 6.71 -3.57 6.19
CA VAL A 58 5.57 -4.46 5.93
C VAL A 58 5.40 -5.47 7.07
N SER A 59 6.50 -6.06 7.55
CA SER A 59 6.46 -6.97 8.70
C SER A 59 5.88 -6.32 9.96
N GLN A 60 6.19 -5.05 10.22
CA GLN A 60 5.61 -4.31 11.36
C GLN A 60 4.12 -4.00 11.13
N LEU A 61 3.67 -3.83 9.89
CA LEU A 61 2.27 -3.58 9.57
C LEU A 61 1.38 -4.82 9.77
N ARG A 62 1.95 -6.04 9.81
CA ARG A 62 1.18 -7.28 10.05
C ARG A 62 0.38 -7.28 11.35
N GLN A 63 0.79 -6.51 12.35
CA GLN A 63 0.04 -6.37 13.61
C GLN A 63 -1.38 -5.80 13.43
N PHE A 64 -1.67 -5.15 12.28
CA PHE A 64 -2.98 -4.59 11.95
C PHE A 64 -3.82 -5.48 11.05
N VAL A 65 -3.26 -6.61 10.60
CA VAL A 65 -3.96 -7.64 9.83
C VAL A 65 -4.79 -8.49 10.79
N THR A 66 -6.05 -8.75 10.43
CA THR A 66 -6.98 -9.60 11.20
C THR A 66 -7.61 -10.65 10.29
N ALA A 67 -8.52 -11.48 10.82
CA ALA A 67 -9.28 -12.41 10.00
C ALA A 67 -10.17 -11.69 8.96
N GLU A 68 -10.61 -10.47 9.27
CA GLU A 68 -11.52 -9.66 8.45
C GLU A 68 -10.79 -8.59 7.62
N ARG A 69 -9.48 -8.39 7.86
CA ARG A 69 -8.68 -7.35 7.19
C ARG A 69 -7.34 -7.91 6.74
N SER A 70 -7.17 -8.08 5.46
CA SER A 70 -5.88 -8.45 4.85
C SER A 70 -4.91 -7.26 4.80
N MET A 71 -3.65 -7.52 4.43
CA MET A 71 -2.68 -6.45 4.17
C MET A 71 -3.08 -5.57 2.98
N LEU A 72 -3.74 -6.15 1.97
CA LEU A 72 -4.30 -5.41 0.84
C LEU A 72 -5.39 -4.43 1.32
N ASP A 73 -6.31 -4.91 2.16
CA ASP A 73 -7.38 -4.08 2.72
C ASP A 73 -6.78 -2.93 3.54
N LEU A 74 -5.81 -3.24 4.40
CA LEU A 74 -5.09 -2.25 5.21
C LEU A 74 -4.48 -1.14 4.34
N ALA A 75 -3.80 -1.52 3.25
CA ALA A 75 -3.14 -0.58 2.34
C ALA A 75 -4.14 0.33 1.62
N LEU A 76 -5.25 -0.23 1.12
CA LEU A 76 -6.26 0.54 0.41
C LEU A 76 -7.09 1.41 1.35
N GLN A 77 -7.45 0.91 2.53
CA GLN A 77 -8.14 1.67 3.58
C GLN A 77 -7.29 2.84 4.09
N PHE A 78 -5.98 2.63 4.27
CA PHE A 78 -5.06 3.71 4.65
C PHE A 78 -5.05 4.85 3.63
N VAL A 79 -5.01 4.52 2.35
CA VAL A 79 -5.05 5.53 1.27
C VAL A 79 -6.39 6.25 1.23
N LEU A 80 -7.51 5.52 1.37
CA LEU A 80 -8.86 6.06 1.37
C LEU A 80 -9.19 6.88 2.62
N ALA A 81 -8.47 6.67 3.72
CA ALA A 81 -8.63 7.46 4.94
C ALA A 81 -8.21 8.93 4.76
N ASN A 82 -7.48 9.27 3.69
CA ASN A 82 -7.16 10.66 3.38
C ASN A 82 -8.30 11.28 2.58
N PRO A 83 -8.99 12.32 3.12
CA PRO A 83 -10.18 12.92 2.49
C PRO A 83 -9.91 13.58 1.14
N ALA A 84 -8.65 13.88 0.82
CA ALA A 84 -8.27 14.42 -0.48
C ALA A 84 -8.19 13.36 -1.59
N VAL A 85 -8.12 12.07 -1.24
CA VAL A 85 -8.04 11.00 -2.23
C VAL A 85 -9.44 10.63 -2.70
N THR A 86 -9.70 10.88 -3.97
CA THR A 86 -10.99 10.55 -4.59
C THR A 86 -11.06 9.06 -4.96
N CYS A 87 -9.98 8.53 -5.55
CA CYS A 87 -9.96 7.14 -5.99
C CYS A 87 -8.51 6.60 -6.06
N PRO A 88 -8.15 5.55 -5.31
CA PRO A 88 -6.95 4.79 -5.57
C PRO A 88 -7.12 3.92 -6.82
N ILE A 89 -6.06 3.77 -7.60
CA ILE A 89 -6.04 2.93 -8.81
C ILE A 89 -5.05 1.77 -8.65
N PRO A 90 -5.39 0.73 -7.86
CA PRO A 90 -4.54 -0.45 -7.71
C PRO A 90 -4.47 -1.24 -9.01
N GLY A 91 -3.27 -1.79 -9.31
CA GLY A 91 -3.12 -2.71 -10.42
C GLY A 91 -3.87 -4.03 -10.18
N MET A 92 -4.50 -4.57 -11.22
CA MET A 92 -5.20 -5.85 -11.18
C MET A 92 -4.99 -6.61 -12.49
N LYS A 93 -4.86 -7.94 -12.39
CA LYS A 93 -4.62 -8.85 -13.52
C LYS A 93 -5.67 -9.95 -13.61
N SER A 94 -6.65 -9.98 -12.70
CA SER A 94 -7.72 -10.97 -12.70
C SER A 94 -9.01 -10.38 -12.14
N PRO A 95 -10.18 -10.95 -12.48
CA PRO A 95 -11.46 -10.56 -11.90
C PRO A 95 -11.48 -10.69 -10.37
N GLU A 96 -10.78 -11.67 -9.82
CA GLU A 96 -10.65 -11.85 -8.37
C GLU A 96 -9.93 -10.69 -7.71
N GLN A 97 -8.80 -10.25 -8.28
CA GLN A 97 -8.09 -9.07 -7.76
C GLN A 97 -8.95 -7.80 -7.85
N ALA A 98 -9.78 -7.66 -8.88
CA ALA A 98 -10.71 -6.55 -9.00
C ALA A 98 -11.74 -6.56 -7.86
N ARG A 99 -12.33 -7.73 -7.56
CA ARG A 99 -13.27 -7.87 -6.43
C ARG A 99 -12.63 -7.55 -5.09
N LEU A 100 -11.44 -8.11 -4.81
CA LEU A 100 -10.71 -7.85 -3.57
C LEU A 100 -10.39 -6.35 -3.39
N ASN A 101 -9.98 -5.67 -4.47
CA ASN A 101 -9.71 -4.24 -4.41
C ASN A 101 -10.98 -3.41 -4.08
N VAL A 102 -12.15 -3.83 -4.55
CA VAL A 102 -13.42 -3.13 -4.26
C VAL A 102 -13.87 -3.39 -2.83
N VAL A 103 -13.81 -4.64 -2.37
CA VAL A 103 -14.21 -5.02 -0.99
C VAL A 103 -13.37 -4.28 0.06
N ALA A 104 -12.11 -4.01 -0.22
CA ALA A 104 -11.24 -3.23 0.67
C ALA A 104 -11.80 -1.84 1.01
N ALA A 105 -12.64 -1.25 0.14
CA ALA A 105 -13.24 0.06 0.35
C ALA A 105 -14.49 0.04 1.26
N ASP A 106 -14.99 -1.14 1.64
CA ASP A 106 -16.22 -1.27 2.43
C ASP A 106 -16.02 -0.98 3.92
N GLN A 107 -14.79 -0.81 4.37
CA GLN A 107 -14.46 -0.56 5.77
C GLN A 107 -13.43 0.57 5.91
N ASP A 108 -13.62 1.38 6.94
CA ASP A 108 -12.70 2.44 7.30
C ASP A 108 -11.64 1.99 8.32
N LEU A 109 -10.48 2.65 8.31
CA LEU A 109 -9.51 2.56 9.39
C LEU A 109 -9.86 3.56 10.50
N ASP A 110 -9.83 3.07 11.74
CA ASP A 110 -9.97 3.94 12.89
C ASP A 110 -8.74 4.87 13.07
N LYS A 111 -8.95 5.99 13.73
CA LYS A 111 -7.92 7.04 13.93
C LYS A 111 -6.71 6.54 14.73
N GLU A 112 -6.88 5.58 15.62
CA GLU A 112 -5.80 5.04 16.43
C GLU A 112 -4.87 4.19 15.55
N THR A 113 -5.45 3.32 14.73
CA THR A 113 -4.71 2.50 13.75
C THR A 113 -3.95 3.39 12.77
N LEU A 114 -4.57 4.45 12.23
CA LEU A 114 -3.89 5.41 11.34
C LEU A 114 -2.67 6.03 12.02
N ARG A 115 -2.79 6.51 13.26
CA ARG A 115 -1.66 7.09 14.02
C ARG A 115 -0.54 6.09 14.28
N LYS A 116 -0.86 4.81 14.49
CA LYS A 116 0.14 3.75 14.67
C LYS A 116 0.88 3.45 13.37
N ILE A 117 0.17 3.43 12.25
CA ILE A 117 0.77 3.26 10.91
C ILE A 117 1.71 4.42 10.60
N ASP A 118 1.32 5.67 10.87
CA ASP A 118 2.17 6.86 10.66
C ASP A 118 3.48 6.82 11.46
N LYS A 119 3.50 6.16 12.62
CA LYS A 119 4.74 5.95 13.40
C LYS A 119 5.69 4.95 12.75
N ILE A 120 5.15 3.93 12.07
CA ILE A 120 5.94 2.91 11.35
C ILE A 120 6.41 3.45 10.00
N CYS A 121 5.53 4.19 9.33
CA CYS A 121 5.74 4.76 8.00
C CYS A 121 5.50 6.28 8.05
N PRO A 122 6.44 7.07 8.64
CA PRO A 122 6.23 8.50 8.77
C PRO A 122 6.13 9.18 7.39
N PRO A 123 5.23 10.18 7.25
CA PRO A 123 5.08 10.90 5.99
C PRO A 123 6.38 11.62 5.61
N GLY A 124 6.74 11.54 4.33
CA GLY A 124 7.91 12.28 3.78
C GLY A 124 9.25 11.57 3.90
N VAL A 125 9.28 10.30 4.31
CA VAL A 125 10.51 9.48 4.38
C VAL A 125 10.58 8.47 3.23
#